data_404bdbbf31a24850ede089afc7d2f5b7
#
_entry.id   404bdbbf31a24850ede089afc7d2f5b7
#
_cell.length_a   1.000
_cell.length_b   1.000
_cell.length_c   1.000
_cell.angle_alpha   90.00
_cell.angle_beta   90.00
_cell.angle_gamma   90.00
#
_symmetry.space_group_name_H-M   'P 1'
#
loop_
_entity.id
_entity.type
_entity.pdbx_description
1 polymer ?
#
loop_
_entity_poly.entity_id
_entity_poly.type
_entity_poly.pdbx_seq_one_letter_code
_entity_poly.pdbx_strand_id
1 'polypeptide(L)'
;MRKSLHFLIYMLFAAPLLLFSSCGIEDVEAEDGAIVFELYDTEGNLIEGLQSMRFGTTATYTLKSAFVTYTVATPPTGWKCTVIPSSRSCSVTAPPASDLGAKASGDVVIEIQSQAGRTETYTLAVAALENDITLTFDEETTSNTHVFSY
;
A
#
# COMPACT_ATOMS: atom_id res chain seq x y z
N MET A 1 37.80 34.68 51.72
CA MET A 1 36.95 33.44 51.59
C MET A 1 35.55 33.65 51.02
N ARG A 2 35.04 34.87 50.82
CA ARG A 2 33.67 35.08 50.22
C ARG A 2 33.61 34.99 48.68
N LYS A 3 34.69 35.20 47.98
CA LYS A 3 34.72 35.16 46.49
C LYS A 3 34.70 33.76 45.92
N SER A 4 35.18 32.78 46.66
CA SER A 4 35.24 31.38 46.22
C SER A 4 33.83 30.71 46.23
N LEU A 5 32.95 31.16 47.14
CA LEU A 5 31.60 30.61 47.29
C LEU A 5 30.70 31.00 46.13
N HIS A 6 30.81 32.23 45.62
CA HIS A 6 30.04 32.67 44.45
C HIS A 6 30.44 31.95 43.17
N PHE A 7 31.71 31.64 43.00
CA PHE A 7 32.18 30.91 41.85
C PHE A 7 31.67 29.46 41.81
N LEU A 8 31.57 28.86 42.99
CA LEU A 8 31.04 27.49 43.14
C LEU A 8 29.53 27.43 42.89
N ILE A 9 28.76 28.46 43.26
CA ILE A 9 27.35 28.59 43.00
C ILE A 9 27.09 28.79 41.48
N TYR A 10 27.89 29.60 40.79
CA TYR A 10 27.77 29.77 39.34
C TYR A 10 28.12 28.50 38.56
N MET A 11 29.09 27.73 39.04
CA MET A 11 29.41 26.43 38.42
C MET A 11 28.28 25.41 38.63
N LEU A 12 27.58 25.46 39.75
CA LEU A 12 26.48 24.55 40.06
C LEU A 12 25.22 24.85 39.26
N PHE A 13 25.01 26.14 38.86
CA PHE A 13 23.87 26.54 38.05
C PHE A 13 24.15 26.49 36.53
N ALA A 14 25.40 26.55 36.12
CA ALA A 14 25.77 26.46 34.71
C ALA A 14 25.80 24.98 34.20
N ALA A 15 26.04 24.03 35.07
CA ALA A 15 26.10 22.61 34.72
C ALA A 15 24.76 22.00 34.23
N PRO A 16 23.57 22.34 34.80
CA PRO A 16 22.33 21.77 34.31
C PRO A 16 21.87 22.34 32.93
N LEU A 17 22.36 23.55 32.55
CA LEU A 17 21.99 24.16 31.28
C LEU A 17 22.69 23.51 30.06
N LEU A 18 23.82 22.82 30.28
CA LEU A 18 24.52 22.12 29.23
C LEU A 18 23.97 20.68 28.98
N LEU A 19 23.21 20.14 29.93
CA LEU A 19 22.63 18.81 29.80
C LEU A 19 21.27 18.79 29.05
N PHE A 20 20.64 19.94 28.86
CA PHE A 20 19.40 20.07 28.07
C PHE A 20 19.67 20.39 26.60
N SER A 21 20.93 20.63 26.21
CA SER A 21 21.30 20.88 24.83
C SER A 21 21.63 19.61 24.04
N SER A 22 21.45 18.42 24.64
CA SER A 22 21.70 17.14 23.98
C SER A 22 20.42 16.32 23.76
N CYS A 23 19.24 16.92 23.88
CA CYS A 23 18.10 16.45 23.16
C CYS A 23 18.10 17.20 21.84
N GLY A 24 19.08 16.90 21.01
CA GLY A 24 18.95 17.02 19.58
C GLY A 24 17.77 16.13 19.22
N ILE A 25 16.57 16.71 19.17
CA ILE A 25 15.74 16.46 18.02
C ILE A 25 16.71 16.88 16.91
N GLU A 26 17.48 15.94 16.37
CA GLU A 26 17.79 16.00 14.99
C GLU A 26 16.40 16.12 14.36
N ASP A 27 16.01 17.36 14.03
CA ASP A 27 15.26 17.56 12.83
C ASP A 27 16.12 16.82 11.82
N VAL A 28 15.84 15.54 11.64
CA VAL A 28 16.10 14.84 10.43
C VAL A 28 15.33 15.72 9.47
N GLU A 29 16.01 16.76 8.94
CA GLU A 29 15.65 17.30 7.65
C GLU A 29 15.50 16.02 6.88
N ALA A 30 14.22 15.63 6.67
CA ALA A 30 13.92 14.49 5.85
C ALA A 30 14.58 14.88 4.53
N GLU A 31 15.80 14.41 4.34
CA GLU A 31 16.45 14.52 3.05
C GLU A 31 15.33 14.05 2.15
N ASP A 32 15.01 14.85 1.14
CA ASP A 32 13.90 14.66 0.25
C ASP A 32 13.99 13.23 -0.30
N GLY A 33 13.70 12.28 0.61
CA GLY A 33 13.92 10.86 0.45
C GLY A 33 13.02 10.40 -0.68
N ALA A 34 13.49 9.51 -1.50
CA ALA A 34 12.70 8.88 -2.52
C ALA A 34 11.39 8.38 -1.88
N ILE A 35 10.25 8.68 -2.53
CA ILE A 35 8.97 8.13 -2.13
C ILE A 35 9.10 6.60 -2.13
N VAL A 36 8.76 5.97 -1.02
CA VAL A 36 8.66 4.52 -0.93
C VAL A 36 7.18 4.17 -0.97
N PHE A 37 6.79 3.33 -1.92
CA PHE A 37 5.44 2.78 -2.00
C PHE A 37 5.55 1.35 -2.54
N GLU A 38 5.39 0.39 -1.65
CA GLU A 38 5.51 -1.03 -1.95
C GLU A 38 4.30 -1.78 -1.40
N LEU A 39 3.75 -2.69 -2.17
CA LEU A 39 2.65 -3.56 -1.76
C LEU A 39 3.18 -4.98 -1.51
N TYR A 40 2.70 -5.60 -0.46
CA TYR A 40 3.04 -6.96 -0.07
C TYR A 40 1.77 -7.79 0.09
N ASP A 41 1.83 -9.06 -0.28
CA ASP A 41 0.76 -10.01 -0.04
C ASP A 41 0.65 -10.40 1.44
N THR A 42 -0.28 -11.30 1.75
CA THR A 42 -0.49 -11.81 3.11
C THR A 42 0.66 -12.70 3.61
N GLU A 43 1.50 -13.18 2.71
CA GLU A 43 2.68 -14.00 3.00
C GLU A 43 3.94 -13.16 3.17
N GLY A 44 3.86 -11.86 2.87
CA GLY A 44 4.97 -10.91 2.96
C GLY A 44 5.84 -10.84 1.71
N ASN A 45 5.37 -11.34 0.57
CA ASN A 45 6.07 -11.21 -0.70
C ASN A 45 5.73 -9.87 -1.34
N LEU A 46 6.73 -9.22 -1.94
CA LEU A 46 6.54 -8.01 -2.72
C LEU A 46 5.64 -8.32 -3.94
N ILE A 47 4.64 -7.47 -4.14
CA ILE A 47 3.75 -7.59 -5.28
C ILE A 47 4.44 -7.05 -6.53
N GLU A 48 4.68 -7.95 -7.47
CA GLU A 48 5.23 -7.66 -8.78
C GLU A 48 4.33 -8.27 -9.87
N GLY A 49 4.17 -7.55 -10.98
CA GLY A 49 3.42 -8.04 -12.14
C GLY A 49 1.90 -8.11 -11.94
N LEU A 50 1.27 -8.97 -12.74
CA LEU A 50 -0.19 -9.10 -12.83
C LEU A 50 -0.75 -9.82 -11.60
N GLN A 51 -1.74 -9.18 -10.96
CA GLN A 51 -2.50 -9.77 -9.86
C GLN A 51 -3.82 -10.32 -10.37
N SER A 52 -3.95 -11.64 -10.30
CA SER A 52 -5.16 -12.34 -10.71
C SER A 52 -6.05 -12.62 -9.51
N MET A 53 -7.34 -12.33 -9.64
CA MET A 53 -8.33 -12.60 -8.59
C MET A 53 -9.66 -13.01 -9.21
N ARG A 54 -10.51 -13.68 -8.44
CA ARG A 54 -11.83 -14.08 -8.94
C ARG A 54 -12.77 -12.88 -9.01
N PHE A 55 -13.72 -12.92 -9.94
CA PHE A 55 -14.78 -11.93 -10.00
C PHE A 55 -15.49 -11.76 -8.65
N GLY A 56 -15.77 -10.52 -8.27
CA GLY A 56 -16.46 -10.18 -7.02
C GLY A 56 -15.63 -10.34 -5.74
N THR A 57 -14.36 -10.74 -5.83
CA THR A 57 -13.51 -10.89 -4.64
C THR A 57 -12.69 -9.65 -4.37
N THR A 58 -12.22 -9.53 -3.12
CA THR A 58 -11.34 -8.45 -2.67
C THR A 58 -10.01 -9.05 -2.23
N ALA A 59 -8.92 -8.54 -2.79
CA ALA A 59 -7.57 -8.77 -2.29
C ALA A 59 -7.15 -7.60 -1.41
N THR A 60 -6.46 -7.90 -0.32
CA THR A 60 -5.89 -6.90 0.58
C THR A 60 -4.39 -7.08 0.65
N TYR A 61 -3.68 -5.99 0.48
CA TYR A 61 -2.22 -5.93 0.48
C TYR A 61 -1.74 -5.09 1.65
N THR A 62 -0.60 -5.46 2.21
CA THR A 62 0.10 -4.63 3.19
C THR A 62 0.90 -3.57 2.45
N LEU A 63 0.68 -2.30 2.80
CA LEU A 63 1.39 -1.17 2.24
C LEU A 63 2.60 -0.83 3.11
N LYS A 64 3.77 -0.79 2.52
CA LYS A 64 4.95 -0.16 3.07
C LYS A 64 5.16 1.17 2.34
N SER A 65 5.10 2.26 3.08
CA SER A 65 5.24 3.60 2.52
C SER A 65 6.11 4.48 3.40
N ALA A 66 6.91 5.33 2.77
CA ALA A 66 7.65 6.40 3.43
C ALA A 66 7.49 7.70 2.63
N PHE A 67 7.42 8.83 3.33
CA PHE A 67 7.26 10.18 2.78
C PHE A 67 5.97 10.39 1.97
N VAL A 68 4.97 9.52 2.13
CA VAL A 68 3.66 9.61 1.46
C VAL A 68 2.67 10.37 2.34
N THR A 69 2.09 11.45 1.81
CA THR A 69 1.06 12.25 2.49
C THR A 69 -0.33 12.01 1.93
N TYR A 70 -0.43 11.74 0.65
CA TYR A 70 -1.69 11.60 -0.04
C TYR A 70 -1.59 10.58 -1.17
N THR A 71 -2.68 9.85 -1.39
CA THR A 71 -2.80 8.88 -2.49
C THR A 71 -4.16 8.99 -3.14
N VAL A 72 -4.19 8.87 -4.47
CA VAL A 72 -5.43 8.74 -5.26
C VAL A 72 -5.33 7.49 -6.11
N ALA A 73 -6.26 6.57 -5.95
CA ALA A 73 -6.32 5.37 -6.77
C ALA A 73 -7.38 5.53 -7.87
N THR A 74 -6.98 5.24 -9.10
CA THR A 74 -7.84 5.22 -10.28
C THR A 74 -7.87 3.79 -10.84
N PRO A 75 -8.85 2.97 -10.42
CA PRO A 75 -8.99 1.61 -10.91
C PRO A 75 -9.64 1.55 -12.29
N PRO A 76 -9.53 0.41 -13.02
CA PRO A 76 -10.28 0.18 -14.24
C PRO A 76 -11.80 0.19 -14.00
N THR A 77 -12.58 0.39 -15.06
CA THR A 77 -14.05 0.40 -14.98
C THR A 77 -14.59 -0.86 -14.30
N GLY A 78 -15.45 -0.69 -13.30
CA GLY A 78 -16.05 -1.76 -12.50
C GLY A 78 -15.20 -2.21 -11.32
N TRP A 79 -13.92 -1.94 -11.30
CA TRP A 79 -13.02 -2.24 -10.19
C TRP A 79 -13.11 -1.19 -9.09
N LYS A 80 -12.71 -1.56 -7.88
CA LYS A 80 -12.56 -0.63 -6.76
C LYS A 80 -11.17 -0.79 -6.17
N CYS A 81 -10.57 0.34 -5.79
CA CYS A 81 -9.30 0.36 -5.07
C CYS A 81 -9.37 1.38 -3.94
N THR A 82 -8.91 0.99 -2.78
CA THR A 82 -8.80 1.87 -1.62
C THR A 82 -7.41 1.74 -1.01
N VAL A 83 -6.72 2.87 -0.90
CA VAL A 83 -5.38 2.95 -0.28
C VAL A 83 -5.51 3.77 0.99
N ILE A 84 -5.07 3.20 2.12
CA ILE A 84 -5.12 3.85 3.43
C ILE A 84 -3.71 3.83 4.05
N PRO A 85 -2.89 4.86 3.81
CA PRO A 85 -1.52 4.91 4.31
C PRO A 85 -1.42 4.79 5.84
N SER A 86 -2.36 5.38 6.58
CA SER A 86 -2.38 5.34 8.05
C SER A 86 -2.57 3.93 8.63
N SER A 87 -3.31 3.07 7.96
CA SER A 87 -3.48 1.65 8.33
C SER A 87 -2.54 0.72 7.57
N ARG A 88 -1.67 1.26 6.73
CA ARG A 88 -0.74 0.51 5.89
C ARG A 88 -1.44 -0.57 5.06
N SER A 89 -2.58 -0.22 4.47
CA SER A 89 -3.37 -1.17 3.70
C SER A 89 -3.75 -0.63 2.32
N CYS A 90 -3.80 -1.54 1.36
CA CYS A 90 -4.37 -1.32 0.04
C CYS A 90 -5.32 -2.47 -0.25
N SER A 91 -6.55 -2.18 -0.63
CA SER A 91 -7.53 -3.19 -1.02
C SER A 91 -7.99 -2.98 -2.45
N VAL A 92 -8.06 -4.05 -3.21
CA VAL A 92 -8.54 -4.06 -4.60
C VAL A 92 -9.67 -5.06 -4.71
N THR A 93 -10.81 -4.61 -5.25
CA THR A 93 -11.99 -5.45 -5.45
C THR A 93 -12.26 -5.59 -6.94
N ALA A 94 -12.31 -6.84 -7.40
CA ALA A 94 -12.70 -7.17 -8.76
C ALA A 94 -14.21 -6.92 -8.97
N PRO A 95 -14.65 -6.56 -10.19
CA PRO A 95 -16.06 -6.39 -10.49
C PRO A 95 -16.79 -7.72 -10.34
N PRO A 96 -18.11 -7.72 -10.07
CA PRO A 96 -18.90 -8.93 -10.14
C PRO A 96 -19.01 -9.42 -11.59
N ALA A 97 -19.09 -10.73 -11.79
CA ALA A 97 -19.23 -11.33 -13.13
C ALA A 97 -20.50 -10.88 -13.88
N SER A 98 -21.50 -10.39 -13.16
CA SER A 98 -22.73 -9.85 -13.73
C SER A 98 -22.60 -8.43 -14.30
N ASP A 99 -21.51 -7.73 -14.03
CA ASP A 99 -21.27 -6.38 -14.55
C ASP A 99 -20.65 -6.42 -15.94
N LEU A 100 -21.52 -6.48 -16.96
CA LEU A 100 -21.11 -6.53 -18.37
C LEU A 100 -20.40 -5.26 -18.87
N GLY A 101 -20.48 -4.17 -18.10
CA GLY A 101 -19.77 -2.92 -18.41
C GLY A 101 -18.37 -2.83 -17.83
N ALA A 102 -18.03 -3.74 -16.92
CA ALA A 102 -16.73 -3.76 -16.27
C ALA A 102 -15.63 -4.32 -17.18
N LYS A 103 -14.42 -3.85 -16.98
CA LYS A 103 -13.24 -4.44 -17.61
C LYS A 103 -12.78 -5.66 -16.81
N ALA A 104 -12.55 -6.78 -17.49
CA ALA A 104 -12.02 -7.99 -16.87
C ALA A 104 -10.55 -7.79 -16.41
N SER A 105 -9.81 -6.87 -17.01
CA SER A 105 -8.42 -6.58 -16.65
C SER A 105 -8.06 -5.12 -16.92
N GLY A 106 -6.96 -4.66 -16.33
CA GLY A 106 -6.43 -3.33 -16.55
C GLY A 106 -5.45 -2.93 -15.47
N ASP A 107 -5.13 -1.67 -15.42
CA ASP A 107 -4.19 -1.11 -14.47
C ASP A 107 -4.91 -0.26 -13.42
N VAL A 108 -4.66 -0.55 -12.15
CA VAL A 108 -4.98 0.35 -11.05
C VAL A 108 -3.82 1.34 -10.95
N VAL A 109 -4.09 2.59 -11.29
CA VAL A 109 -3.11 3.67 -11.22
C VAL A 109 -3.24 4.38 -9.88
N ILE A 110 -2.17 4.42 -9.10
CA ILE A 110 -2.13 5.07 -7.80
C ILE A 110 -1.19 6.27 -7.89
N GLU A 111 -1.73 7.47 -7.85
CA GLU A 111 -0.96 8.70 -7.72
C GLU A 111 -0.56 8.90 -6.26
N ILE A 112 0.70 9.20 -6.02
CA ILE A 112 1.30 9.29 -4.69
C ILE A 112 1.93 10.67 -4.57
N GLN A 113 1.55 11.42 -3.55
CA GLN A 113 2.13 12.72 -3.26
C GLN A 113 2.95 12.68 -1.97
N SER A 114 4.15 13.22 -2.02
CA SER A 114 5.03 13.37 -0.87
C SER A 114 4.77 14.65 -0.08
N GLN A 115 5.34 14.72 1.11
CA GLN A 115 5.31 15.90 1.95
C GLN A 115 5.97 17.13 1.30
N ALA A 116 6.97 16.91 0.44
CA ALA A 116 7.65 17.93 -0.34
C ALA A 116 6.89 18.35 -1.62
N GLY A 117 5.68 17.79 -1.86
CA GLY A 117 4.87 18.09 -3.05
C GLY A 117 5.31 17.35 -4.31
N ARG A 118 6.24 16.39 -4.22
CA ARG A 118 6.58 15.51 -5.35
C ARG A 118 5.44 14.53 -5.60
N THR A 119 5.18 14.25 -6.86
CA THR A 119 4.17 13.27 -7.28
C THR A 119 4.84 12.14 -8.02
N GLU A 120 4.51 10.91 -7.65
CA GLU A 120 4.92 9.68 -8.33
C GLU A 120 3.69 8.82 -8.63
N THR A 121 3.85 7.85 -9.51
CA THR A 121 2.76 6.95 -9.92
C THR A 121 3.20 5.51 -9.71
N TYR A 122 2.37 4.75 -9.01
CA TYR A 122 2.48 3.31 -8.88
C TYR A 122 1.38 2.64 -9.70
N THR A 123 1.73 1.61 -10.46
CA THR A 123 0.78 0.88 -11.31
C THR A 123 0.70 -0.56 -10.87
N LEU A 124 -0.52 -1.03 -10.58
CA LEU A 124 -0.82 -2.40 -10.23
C LEU A 124 -1.68 -3.02 -11.35
N ALA A 125 -1.11 -3.94 -12.11
CA ALA A 125 -1.85 -4.67 -13.13
C ALA A 125 -2.77 -5.70 -12.46
N VAL A 126 -4.04 -5.75 -12.86
CA VAL A 126 -5.07 -6.63 -12.28
C VAL A 126 -5.85 -7.36 -13.36
N ALA A 127 -6.26 -8.60 -13.07
CA ALA A 127 -7.18 -9.37 -13.91
C ALA A 127 -8.19 -10.13 -13.05
N ALA A 128 -9.46 -10.10 -13.46
CA ALA A 128 -10.51 -10.92 -12.91
C ALA A 128 -10.61 -12.21 -13.70
N LEU A 129 -10.54 -13.33 -13.02
CA LEU A 129 -10.68 -14.67 -13.58
C LEU A 129 -12.05 -15.22 -13.26
N GLU A 130 -12.62 -15.96 -14.21
CA GLU A 130 -13.80 -16.74 -13.94
C GLU A 130 -13.51 -17.82 -12.89
N ASN A 131 -14.57 -18.29 -12.23
CA ASN A 131 -14.43 -19.43 -11.33
C ASN A 131 -14.02 -20.66 -12.15
N ASP A 132 -13.19 -21.51 -11.55
CA ASP A 132 -12.85 -22.79 -12.17
C ASP A 132 -14.12 -23.54 -12.55
N ILE A 133 -14.29 -23.84 -13.84
CA ILE A 133 -15.37 -24.67 -14.31
C ILE A 133 -14.99 -26.10 -13.95
N THR A 134 -15.64 -26.66 -12.94
CA THR A 134 -15.51 -28.09 -12.65
C THR A 134 -16.40 -28.85 -13.63
N LEU A 135 -15.81 -29.46 -14.62
CA LEU A 135 -16.50 -30.38 -15.53
C LEU A 135 -16.67 -31.73 -14.81
N THR A 136 -17.89 -32.02 -14.37
CA THR A 136 -18.24 -33.34 -13.88
C THR A 136 -18.70 -34.17 -15.06
N PHE A 137 -17.94 -35.17 -15.45
CA PHE A 137 -18.36 -36.13 -16.49
C PHE A 137 -19.19 -37.21 -15.82
N ASP A 138 -20.44 -37.33 -16.25
CA ASP A 138 -21.27 -38.46 -15.86
C ASP A 138 -20.93 -39.63 -16.77
N GLU A 139 -20.40 -40.71 -16.25
CA GLU A 139 -19.91 -41.87 -17.01
C GLU A 139 -21.02 -42.63 -17.76
N GLU A 140 -22.30 -42.29 -17.51
CA GLU A 140 -23.45 -43.01 -18.14
C GLU A 140 -23.92 -42.41 -19.49
N THR A 141 -23.37 -41.28 -19.94
CA THR A 141 -23.81 -40.72 -21.23
C THR A 141 -22.89 -41.19 -22.36
N THR A 142 -23.28 -42.20 -23.08
CA THR A 142 -22.66 -42.68 -24.33
C THR A 142 -22.87 -41.73 -25.52
N SER A 143 -23.21 -40.48 -25.32
CA SER A 143 -23.41 -39.46 -26.36
C SER A 143 -22.24 -38.51 -26.40
N ASN A 144 -21.50 -38.56 -27.51
CA ASN A 144 -20.33 -37.71 -27.78
C ASN A 144 -20.68 -36.25 -28.14
N THR A 145 -21.80 -35.71 -27.65
CA THR A 145 -22.18 -34.35 -27.97
C THR A 145 -21.95 -33.47 -26.72
N HIS A 146 -20.81 -32.77 -26.68
CA HIS A 146 -20.53 -31.77 -25.67
C HIS A 146 -21.03 -30.41 -26.17
N VAL A 147 -22.06 -29.89 -25.53
CA VAL A 147 -22.55 -28.51 -25.76
C VAL A 147 -21.91 -27.63 -24.68
N PHE A 148 -21.01 -26.76 -25.10
CA PHE A 148 -20.52 -25.71 -24.23
C PHE A 148 -21.51 -24.53 -24.30
N SER A 149 -22.11 -24.17 -23.18
CA SER A 149 -22.89 -22.94 -23.02
C SER A 149 -21.98 -21.90 -22.36
N TYR A 150 -21.83 -20.76 -23.02
CA TYR A 150 -21.08 -19.61 -22.50
C TYR A 150 -21.99 -18.72 -21.65
#